data_d1b554b474d96e2631237338c6acd298
#
_entry.id   d1b554b474d96e2631237338c6acd298
#
_cell.length_a   1.000
_cell.length_b   1.000
_cell.length_c   1.000
_cell.angle_alpha   90.00
_cell.angle_beta   90.00
_cell.angle_gamma   90.00
#
_symmetry.space_group_name_H-M   'P 1'
#
loop_
_entity.id
_entity.type
_entity.pdbx_description
1 polymer ?
#
loop_
_entity_poly.entity_id
_entity_poly.type
_entity_poly.pdbx_seq_one_letter_code
_entity_poly.pdbx_strand_id
1 'polypeptide(L)'
;DASNKELIMPILNYYAEGFISYPLMRAMCVHWSNGIIRDPHNLGSPTYNYARNAGEYDSQLDWVRAMGRGIGCFRTSYHYNQTIWNYDGETDWQDLRHNRQVGNWIEMTDLKYNNPESDFYGQNMMLYAPEDYIDSISGEVIVRKGDLLCSDTIRSWFPTPLYKVYILDQSAEENMGANQFNGATNGNTTSNGNLYLFRLAETYLLRAEAKFYQGRAAEAAEDVNIIRQRAHAQKMFTTVTIGDIADERARELYLEEWRQPELTRISWCLARSGQPDEWGETYDLNTWDKQSGTDLNGGSYWYKRCTRYNIFNHGTIVSGRELNYRVDKRNLFWPVPNSAITANIGAPLRQNYGYDGYDDSVPMFTNWEEAVGGGGEEKKKK
;
A
#
# COMPACT_ATOMS: atom_id res chain seq x y z
N ASP A 1 2.02 23.68 -4.09
CA ASP A 1 2.91 24.65 -3.48
C ASP A 1 4.08 24.92 -4.40
N ALA A 2 4.23 26.18 -4.87
CA ALA A 2 5.30 26.58 -5.78
C ALA A 2 6.71 26.43 -5.16
N SER A 3 6.82 26.21 -3.86
CA SER A 3 8.08 25.98 -3.15
C SER A 3 8.52 24.50 -3.19
N ASN A 4 7.63 23.57 -3.52
CA ASN A 4 7.96 22.15 -3.59
C ASN A 4 8.72 21.83 -4.89
N LYS A 5 10.05 21.79 -4.79
CA LYS A 5 10.95 21.50 -5.92
C LYS A 5 11.07 20.00 -6.27
N GLU A 6 10.47 19.13 -5.47
CA GLU A 6 10.48 17.68 -5.71
C GLU A 6 9.30 17.21 -6.55
N LEU A 7 8.25 17.99 -6.63
CA LEU A 7 7.03 17.66 -7.36
C LEU A 7 7.20 17.88 -8.85
N ILE A 8 7.02 16.83 -9.64
CA ILE A 8 7.06 16.89 -11.11
C ILE A 8 5.64 16.95 -11.67
N MET A 9 4.75 16.06 -11.21
CA MET A 9 3.37 16.01 -11.67
C MET A 9 2.42 15.54 -10.55
N PRO A 10 1.49 16.39 -10.09
CA PRO A 10 0.45 15.99 -9.14
C PRO A 10 -0.87 15.65 -9.84
N ILE A 11 -1.72 14.90 -9.16
CA ILE A 11 -3.17 14.98 -9.32
C ILE A 11 -3.67 15.99 -8.30
N LEU A 12 -4.32 17.03 -8.77
CA LEU A 12 -4.92 18.03 -7.89
C LEU A 12 -6.14 17.44 -7.18
N ASN A 13 -6.22 17.65 -5.87
CA ASN A 13 -7.32 17.16 -5.05
C ASN A 13 -7.62 18.17 -3.93
N TYR A 14 -8.38 19.19 -4.26
CA TYR A 14 -8.80 20.23 -3.32
C TYR A 14 -10.32 20.32 -3.25
N TYR A 15 -10.84 20.37 -2.05
CA TYR A 15 -12.27 20.55 -1.84
C TYR A 15 -12.81 21.86 -2.45
N ALA A 16 -12.09 22.94 -2.29
CA ALA A 16 -12.47 24.27 -2.80
C ALA A 16 -12.58 24.33 -4.35
N GLU A 17 -11.87 23.47 -5.05
CA GLU A 17 -11.89 23.36 -6.51
C GLU A 17 -12.96 22.39 -7.03
N GLY A 18 -13.80 21.85 -6.14
CA GLY A 18 -14.80 20.85 -6.50
C GLY A 18 -14.22 19.48 -6.87
N PHE A 19 -12.93 19.27 -6.71
CA PHE A 19 -12.28 17.96 -6.83
C PHE A 19 -12.49 17.19 -5.55
N ILE A 20 -13.48 16.34 -5.56
CA ILE A 20 -13.92 15.66 -4.35
C ILE A 20 -13.41 14.24 -4.39
N SER A 21 -12.57 13.91 -3.41
CA SER A 21 -12.33 12.57 -2.93
C SER A 21 -11.69 11.61 -3.90
N TYR A 22 -10.42 11.42 -3.71
CA TYR A 22 -9.77 10.21 -4.21
C TYR A 22 -9.98 9.08 -3.20
N PRO A 23 -10.71 8.01 -3.55
CA PRO A 23 -11.07 6.95 -2.60
C PRO A 23 -9.89 6.11 -2.13
N LEU A 24 -8.69 6.28 -2.73
CA LEU A 24 -7.50 5.53 -2.42
C LEU A 24 -7.11 5.63 -0.93
N MET A 25 -7.10 6.85 -0.38
CA MET A 25 -6.74 7.05 1.03
C MET A 25 -7.71 6.33 1.96
N ARG A 26 -9.00 6.38 1.66
CA ARG A 26 -10.02 5.62 2.39
C ARG A 26 -9.79 4.11 2.30
N ALA A 27 -9.41 3.60 1.15
CA ALA A 27 -9.13 2.17 0.96
C ALA A 27 -7.91 1.69 1.76
N MET A 28 -6.94 2.57 1.98
CA MET A 28 -5.65 2.27 2.60
C MET A 28 -5.58 2.56 4.10
N CYS A 29 -6.49 3.40 4.62
CA CYS A 29 -6.54 3.65 6.06
C CYS A 29 -7.24 2.52 6.81
N VAL A 30 -6.88 2.36 8.07
CA VAL A 30 -7.49 1.42 9.01
C VAL A 30 -9.01 1.59 9.04
N HIS A 31 -9.73 0.48 9.09
CA HIS A 31 -11.19 0.50 9.19
C HIS A 31 -11.65 0.83 10.61
N TRP A 32 -11.88 2.08 10.86
CA TRP A 32 -12.47 2.57 12.11
C TRP A 32 -13.95 2.25 12.17
N SER A 33 -14.35 1.35 13.05
CA SER A 33 -15.76 1.00 13.23
C SER A 33 -16.03 0.50 14.63
N ASN A 34 -17.12 1.00 15.22
CA ASN A 34 -17.59 0.61 16.55
C ASN A 34 -17.86 -0.89 16.69
N GLY A 35 -18.25 -1.55 15.58
CA GLY A 35 -18.55 -2.97 15.58
C GLY A 35 -17.30 -3.85 15.49
N ILE A 36 -16.14 -3.26 15.16
CA ILE A 36 -14.91 -4.03 14.89
C ILE A 36 -13.91 -3.88 16.03
N ILE A 37 -13.69 -2.67 16.53
CA ILE A 37 -12.77 -2.40 17.64
C ILE A 37 -13.60 -2.03 18.87
N ARG A 38 -13.33 -2.72 19.97
CA ARG A 38 -14.03 -2.51 21.25
C ARG A 38 -13.02 -2.25 22.36
N ASP A 39 -13.50 -1.62 23.41
CA ASP A 39 -12.76 -1.50 24.65
C ASP A 39 -12.90 -2.77 25.51
N PRO A 40 -12.15 -2.90 26.63
CA PRO A 40 -12.24 -4.05 27.51
C PRO A 40 -13.63 -4.26 28.17
N HIS A 41 -14.50 -3.25 28.21
CA HIS A 41 -15.87 -3.35 28.67
C HIS A 41 -16.88 -3.59 27.53
N ASN A 42 -16.40 -4.03 26.37
CA ASN A 42 -17.20 -4.35 25.20
C ASN A 42 -17.94 -3.15 24.56
N LEU A 43 -17.58 -1.92 24.92
CA LEU A 43 -18.08 -0.75 24.23
C LEU A 43 -17.32 -0.53 22.92
N GLY A 44 -18.01 -0.06 21.89
CA GLY A 44 -17.34 0.38 20.67
C GLY A 44 -16.33 1.46 21.00
N SER A 45 -15.14 1.37 20.38
CA SER A 45 -14.07 2.35 20.58
C SER A 45 -14.06 3.38 19.44
N PRO A 46 -15.14 4.02 19.10
CA PRO A 46 -15.17 4.83 17.92
C PRO A 46 -14.38 6.07 18.15
N THR A 47 -13.55 6.26 17.23
CA THR A 47 -12.72 7.42 17.16
C THR A 47 -13.44 8.59 16.50
N TYR A 48 -14.66 8.42 15.99
CA TYR A 48 -15.32 9.48 15.22
C TYR A 48 -16.78 9.76 15.56
N ASN A 49 -17.56 8.77 15.99
CA ASN A 49 -19.02 8.97 16.11
C ASN A 49 -19.42 9.82 17.30
N TYR A 50 -18.78 9.58 18.45
CA TYR A 50 -19.18 10.25 19.69
C TYR A 50 -18.64 11.67 19.75
N ALA A 51 -17.39 11.86 19.42
CA ALA A 51 -16.78 13.18 19.43
C ALA A 51 -17.52 14.20 18.56
N ARG A 52 -18.04 13.76 17.43
CA ARG A 52 -18.76 14.62 16.50
C ARG A 52 -20.20 14.89 16.88
N ASN A 53 -20.92 13.88 17.32
CA ASN A 53 -22.33 14.01 17.70
C ASN A 53 -22.50 14.84 18.94
N ALA A 54 -21.53 14.86 19.82
CA ALA A 54 -21.57 15.67 21.04
C ALA A 54 -21.22 17.14 20.82
N GLY A 55 -20.71 17.54 19.65
CA GLY A 55 -20.20 18.89 19.41
C GLY A 55 -18.93 19.26 20.19
N GLU A 56 -18.48 18.34 21.03
CA GLU A 56 -17.29 18.42 21.84
C GLU A 56 -16.39 17.25 21.47
N TYR A 57 -15.25 17.49 20.87
CA TYR A 57 -14.28 16.43 20.62
C TYR A 57 -12.85 16.90 20.92
N ASP A 58 -12.07 15.98 21.42
CA ASP A 58 -10.64 16.20 21.55
C ASP A 58 -9.98 15.88 20.20
N SER A 59 -9.52 16.92 19.50
CA SER A 59 -8.89 16.78 18.19
C SER A 59 -7.62 15.89 18.23
N GLN A 60 -6.99 15.73 19.39
CA GLN A 60 -5.86 14.85 19.58
C GLN A 60 -6.25 13.36 19.61
N LEU A 61 -7.51 13.07 19.90
CA LEU A 61 -8.04 11.70 19.93
C LEU A 61 -8.81 11.33 18.67
N ASP A 62 -9.15 12.28 17.81
CA ASP A 62 -9.92 12.05 16.59
C ASP A 62 -9.01 11.67 15.41
N TRP A 63 -8.58 10.43 15.39
CA TRP A 63 -7.74 9.87 14.32
C TRP A 63 -8.45 9.79 12.97
N VAL A 64 -9.77 9.72 12.97
CA VAL A 64 -10.54 9.77 11.72
C VAL A 64 -10.41 11.14 11.06
N ARG A 65 -10.30 12.20 11.84
CA ARG A 65 -10.05 13.55 11.33
C ARG A 65 -8.66 13.66 10.71
N ALA A 66 -7.67 13.08 11.35
CA ALA A 66 -6.27 13.11 10.87
C ALA A 66 -6.02 12.24 9.64
N MET A 67 -6.65 11.06 9.57
CA MET A 67 -6.35 10.04 8.55
C MET A 67 -7.54 9.74 7.63
N GLY A 68 -8.71 10.31 7.88
CA GLY A 68 -9.97 9.93 7.23
C GLY A 68 -10.54 8.62 7.76
N ARG A 69 -11.81 8.35 7.42
CA ARG A 69 -12.46 7.09 7.74
C ARG A 69 -12.02 6.01 6.77
N GLY A 70 -11.07 5.19 7.18
CA GLY A 70 -10.60 4.05 6.41
C GLY A 70 -11.64 2.93 6.30
N ILE A 71 -11.47 2.08 5.30
CA ILE A 71 -12.23 0.83 5.13
C ILE A 71 -11.31 -0.40 5.06
N GLY A 72 -9.99 -0.21 5.19
CA GLY A 72 -9.01 -1.29 5.28
C GLY A 72 -9.05 -2.26 4.09
N CYS A 73 -9.19 -1.77 2.86
CA CYS A 73 -9.16 -2.62 1.68
C CYS A 73 -7.74 -3.04 1.32
N PHE A 74 -6.77 -2.19 1.63
CA PHE A 74 -5.34 -2.44 1.46
C PHE A 74 -4.66 -2.33 2.82
N ARG A 75 -3.69 -3.17 3.03
CA ARG A 75 -2.78 -3.06 4.17
C ARG A 75 -1.37 -3.41 3.74
N THR A 76 -0.43 -2.90 4.50
CA THR A 76 0.98 -3.23 4.35
C THR A 76 1.27 -4.69 4.73
N SER A 77 2.21 -5.32 4.02
CA SER A 77 2.71 -6.63 4.37
C SER A 77 3.65 -6.56 5.57
N TYR A 78 3.95 -7.70 6.19
CA TYR A 78 4.97 -7.78 7.24
C TYR A 78 6.34 -7.32 6.76
N HIS A 79 6.69 -7.62 5.51
CA HIS A 79 7.92 -7.13 4.90
C HIS A 79 8.03 -5.61 4.94
N TYR A 80 6.97 -4.90 4.55
CA TYR A 80 6.95 -3.43 4.64
C TYR A 80 6.93 -2.93 6.08
N ASN A 81 6.18 -3.57 6.96
CA ASN A 81 6.00 -3.07 8.33
C ASN A 81 7.23 -3.26 9.21
N GLN A 82 8.02 -4.30 8.95
CA GLN A 82 9.11 -4.71 9.83
C GLN A 82 10.42 -4.92 9.07
N THR A 83 10.41 -5.74 8.01
CA THR A 83 11.65 -6.27 7.44
C THR A 83 12.51 -5.19 6.79
N ILE A 84 11.92 -4.34 5.96
CA ILE A 84 12.69 -3.33 5.21
C ILE A 84 13.33 -2.24 6.09
N TRP A 85 12.86 -2.09 7.31
CA TRP A 85 13.40 -1.11 8.28
C TRP A 85 14.47 -1.70 9.19
N ASN A 86 14.69 -3.02 9.10
CA ASN A 86 15.65 -3.73 9.93
C ASN A 86 16.95 -3.97 9.17
N TYR A 87 18.06 -3.62 9.80
CA TYR A 87 19.40 -3.83 9.29
C TYR A 87 20.25 -4.52 10.36
N ASP A 88 20.77 -5.68 10.03
CA ASP A 88 21.63 -6.48 10.93
C ASP A 88 20.95 -6.81 12.29
N GLY A 89 19.61 -6.97 12.28
CA GLY A 89 18.82 -7.29 13.49
C GLY A 89 18.29 -6.06 14.25
N GLU A 90 18.64 -4.85 13.83
CA GLU A 90 18.22 -3.61 14.48
C GLU A 90 17.33 -2.77 13.56
N THR A 91 16.26 -2.21 14.09
CA THR A 91 15.37 -1.32 13.35
C THR A 91 15.94 0.10 13.30
N ASP A 92 15.99 0.68 12.11
CA ASP A 92 16.40 2.08 11.90
C ASP A 92 15.28 3.05 12.33
N TRP A 93 15.24 3.36 13.62
CA TRP A 93 14.27 4.30 14.20
C TRP A 93 14.58 5.77 13.89
N GLN A 94 15.75 6.07 13.31
CA GLN A 94 16.12 7.44 12.91
C GLN A 94 15.54 7.79 11.54
N ASP A 95 15.24 6.79 10.72
CA ASP A 95 14.57 7.03 9.44
C ASP A 95 13.20 7.70 9.71
N LEU A 96 13.06 8.95 9.31
CA LEU A 96 11.88 9.77 9.58
C LEU A 96 10.58 9.14 9.04
N ARG A 97 10.67 8.29 8.04
CA ARG A 97 9.51 7.61 7.44
C ARG A 97 8.95 6.49 8.33
N HIS A 98 9.76 5.99 9.27
CA HIS A 98 9.38 4.94 10.23
C HIS A 98 9.45 5.40 11.70
N ASN A 99 9.68 6.68 11.92
CA ASN A 99 9.91 7.21 13.25
C ASN A 99 8.59 7.46 13.99
N ARG A 100 8.36 6.71 15.08
CA ARG A 100 7.18 6.85 15.96
C ARG A 100 7.24 8.10 16.83
N GLN A 101 8.45 8.55 17.23
CA GLN A 101 8.60 9.70 18.14
C GLN A 101 8.18 11.01 17.50
N VAL A 102 8.39 11.15 16.19
CA VAL A 102 7.93 12.32 15.43
C VAL A 102 6.52 12.16 14.85
N GLY A 103 5.86 11.03 15.13
CA GLY A 103 4.48 10.77 14.71
C GLY A 103 4.31 10.37 13.26
N ASN A 104 5.38 10.06 12.53
CA ASN A 104 5.29 9.65 11.13
C ASN A 104 4.86 8.20 10.94
N TRP A 105 5.01 7.37 11.96
CA TRP A 105 4.57 5.99 12.00
C TRP A 105 3.71 5.74 13.22
N ILE A 106 2.55 5.13 13.04
CA ILE A 106 1.59 4.88 14.10
C ILE A 106 1.25 3.38 14.16
N GLU A 107 1.38 2.82 15.35
CA GLU A 107 0.83 1.53 15.71
C GLU A 107 -0.58 1.70 16.28
N MET A 108 -1.43 0.68 16.19
CA MET A 108 -2.77 0.74 16.77
C MET A 108 -2.78 0.99 18.27
N THR A 109 -1.74 0.51 18.96
CA THR A 109 -1.54 0.75 20.40
C THR A 109 -1.10 2.17 20.74
N ASP A 110 -0.77 3.00 19.76
CA ASP A 110 -0.50 4.44 20.00
C ASP A 110 -1.80 5.26 20.02
N LEU A 111 -2.86 4.70 19.43
CA LEU A 111 -4.16 5.37 19.35
C LEU A 111 -4.92 5.27 20.66
N LYS A 112 -5.83 6.22 20.87
CA LYS A 112 -6.63 6.34 22.10
C LYS A 112 -8.08 5.94 21.87
N TYR A 113 -8.69 5.35 22.89
CA TYR A 113 -10.13 5.23 22.93
C TYR A 113 -10.76 6.63 22.98
N ASN A 114 -11.66 6.91 22.05
CA ASN A 114 -12.33 8.22 21.92
C ASN A 114 -13.87 8.10 22.06
N ASN A 115 -14.31 7.21 22.92
CA ASN A 115 -15.71 7.09 23.31
C ASN A 115 -15.88 7.65 24.72
N PRO A 116 -16.59 8.80 24.91
CA PRO A 116 -16.76 9.41 26.22
C PRO A 116 -17.53 8.53 27.23
N GLU A 117 -18.27 7.53 26.74
CA GLU A 117 -19.00 6.57 27.60
C GLU A 117 -18.09 5.43 28.08
N SER A 118 -16.88 5.34 27.57
CA SER A 118 -15.92 4.29 27.93
C SER A 118 -15.12 4.67 29.17
N ASP A 119 -15.00 3.74 30.11
CA ASP A 119 -14.08 3.85 31.25
C ASP A 119 -12.61 3.93 30.81
N PHE A 120 -12.33 3.59 29.55
CA PHE A 120 -10.99 3.64 28.95
C PHE A 120 -10.77 4.90 28.10
N TYR A 121 -11.68 5.86 28.13
CA TYR A 121 -11.54 7.11 27.37
C TYR A 121 -10.14 7.73 27.57
N GLY A 122 -9.47 8.06 26.47
CA GLY A 122 -8.13 8.63 26.48
C GLY A 122 -6.98 7.66 26.77
N GLN A 123 -7.28 6.41 27.10
CA GLN A 123 -6.26 5.36 27.26
C GLN A 123 -5.89 4.77 25.90
N ASN A 124 -4.70 4.15 25.82
CA ASN A 124 -4.24 3.50 24.61
C ASN A 124 -5.13 2.31 24.25
N MET A 125 -5.39 2.13 22.96
CA MET A 125 -6.14 0.96 22.47
C MET A 125 -5.39 -0.33 22.75
N MET A 126 -6.14 -1.37 23.06
CA MET A 126 -5.65 -2.71 23.38
C MET A 126 -6.19 -3.72 22.38
N LEU A 127 -5.36 -4.69 22.01
CA LEU A 127 -5.80 -5.80 21.16
C LEU A 127 -6.48 -6.91 21.97
N TYR A 128 -6.05 -7.08 23.22
CA TYR A 128 -6.56 -8.10 24.13
C TYR A 128 -7.04 -7.51 25.44
N ALA A 129 -8.10 -8.08 25.98
CA ALA A 129 -8.63 -7.68 27.29
C ALA A 129 -7.59 -7.98 28.40
N PRO A 130 -7.29 -7.00 29.26
CA PRO A 130 -6.31 -7.16 30.35
C PRO A 130 -6.85 -7.98 31.51
N GLU A 131 -8.18 -8.02 31.70
CA GLU A 131 -8.87 -8.68 32.81
C GLU A 131 -10.30 -9.09 32.38
N ASP A 132 -10.97 -9.86 33.24
CA ASP A 132 -12.38 -10.22 33.03
C ASP A 132 -13.27 -9.00 33.29
N TYR A 133 -14.22 -8.78 32.41
CA TYR A 133 -15.34 -7.83 32.64
C TYR A 133 -16.61 -8.60 32.94
N ILE A 134 -17.16 -8.36 34.13
CA ILE A 134 -18.35 -9.03 34.65
C ILE A 134 -19.48 -8.00 34.69
N ASP A 135 -20.63 -8.33 34.11
CA ASP A 135 -21.83 -7.51 34.23
C ASP A 135 -22.29 -7.48 35.72
N SER A 136 -22.41 -6.30 36.27
CA SER A 136 -22.71 -6.09 37.70
C SER A 136 -24.11 -6.50 38.09
N ILE A 137 -25.05 -6.66 37.13
CA ILE A 137 -26.45 -7.00 37.36
C ILE A 137 -26.65 -8.51 37.21
N SER A 138 -26.20 -9.09 36.11
CA SER A 138 -26.39 -10.50 35.81
C SER A 138 -25.31 -11.41 36.42
N GLY A 139 -24.15 -10.87 36.76
CA GLY A 139 -22.98 -11.65 37.19
C GLY A 139 -22.32 -12.44 36.05
N GLU A 140 -22.72 -12.24 34.81
CA GLU A 140 -22.14 -12.91 33.67
C GLU A 140 -20.82 -12.26 33.25
N VAL A 141 -19.87 -13.09 32.80
CA VAL A 141 -18.61 -12.62 32.21
C VAL A 141 -18.90 -12.18 30.77
N ILE A 142 -18.82 -10.89 30.52
CA ILE A 142 -19.06 -10.29 29.19
C ILE A 142 -17.80 -10.35 28.32
N VAL A 143 -16.63 -10.09 28.92
CA VAL A 143 -15.31 -10.18 28.27
C VAL A 143 -14.38 -10.94 29.20
N ARG A 144 -13.60 -11.87 28.68
CA ARG A 144 -12.62 -12.62 29.46
C ARG A 144 -11.23 -12.03 29.27
N LYS A 145 -10.40 -12.12 30.28
CA LYS A 145 -8.98 -11.81 30.16
C LYS A 145 -8.36 -12.57 28.97
N GLY A 146 -7.70 -11.83 28.09
CA GLY A 146 -7.09 -12.37 26.87
C GLY A 146 -8.05 -12.48 25.68
N ASP A 147 -9.33 -12.13 25.84
CA ASP A 147 -10.24 -12.04 24.71
C ASP A 147 -9.78 -10.96 23.72
N LEU A 148 -9.98 -11.22 22.44
CA LEU A 148 -9.63 -10.33 21.36
C LEU A 148 -10.65 -9.18 21.25
N LEU A 149 -10.18 -7.95 21.37
CA LEU A 149 -11.01 -6.74 21.30
C LEU A 149 -11.20 -6.20 19.88
N CYS A 150 -10.74 -6.95 18.89
CA CYS A 150 -10.87 -6.59 17.47
C CYS A 150 -11.40 -7.81 16.68
N SER A 151 -12.56 -7.66 16.05
CA SER A 151 -13.20 -8.74 15.28
C SER A 151 -12.68 -8.89 13.85
N ASP A 152 -11.89 -7.93 13.35
CA ASP A 152 -11.26 -7.99 12.02
C ASP A 152 -9.87 -7.34 12.08
N THR A 153 -8.88 -8.10 12.51
CA THR A 153 -7.50 -7.62 12.65
C THR A 153 -6.84 -7.32 11.29
N ILE A 154 -7.34 -7.91 10.22
CA ILE A 154 -6.83 -7.68 8.87
C ILE A 154 -7.12 -6.25 8.41
N ARG A 155 -8.33 -5.77 8.66
CA ARG A 155 -8.79 -4.46 8.20
C ARG A 155 -8.58 -3.35 9.22
N SER A 156 -8.42 -3.70 10.49
CA SER A 156 -8.57 -2.74 11.58
C SER A 156 -7.42 -2.76 12.58
N TRP A 157 -6.43 -3.64 12.43
CA TRP A 157 -5.30 -3.71 13.35
C TRP A 157 -3.98 -3.87 12.61
N PHE A 158 -3.46 -2.77 12.07
CA PHE A 158 -2.16 -2.74 11.40
C PHE A 158 -1.52 -1.35 11.52
N PRO A 159 -0.18 -1.27 11.47
CA PRO A 159 0.53 0.00 11.52
C PRO A 159 0.31 0.85 10.26
N THR A 160 0.42 2.15 10.43
CA THR A 160 0.17 3.11 9.35
C THR A 160 1.28 4.14 9.26
N PRO A 161 1.85 4.38 8.06
CA PRO A 161 2.75 5.49 7.81
C PRO A 161 1.95 6.80 7.73
N LEU A 162 1.73 7.47 8.86
CA LEU A 162 0.84 8.62 8.99
C LEU A 162 1.17 9.75 8.00
N TYR A 163 2.45 10.03 7.79
CA TYR A 163 2.88 11.11 6.88
C TYR A 163 2.42 10.93 5.42
N LYS A 164 2.03 9.70 5.04
CA LYS A 164 1.49 9.40 3.70
C LYS A 164 -0.03 9.51 3.60
N VAL A 165 -0.72 9.45 4.73
CA VAL A 165 -2.19 9.39 4.77
C VAL A 165 -2.81 10.56 5.55
N TYR A 166 -1.98 11.42 6.14
CA TYR A 166 -2.44 12.55 6.92
C TYR A 166 -3.20 13.56 6.07
N ILE A 167 -4.36 13.99 6.54
CA ILE A 167 -5.18 15.01 5.89
C ILE A 167 -4.77 16.38 6.41
N LEU A 168 -4.07 17.13 5.59
CA LEU A 168 -3.62 18.49 5.94
C LEU A 168 -4.72 19.52 5.80
N ASP A 169 -5.55 19.42 4.77
CA ASP A 169 -6.65 20.32 4.50
C ASP A 169 -7.96 19.72 5.03
N GLN A 170 -8.43 20.25 6.13
CA GLN A 170 -9.67 19.82 6.81
C GLN A 170 -10.87 20.70 6.44
N SER A 171 -10.75 21.59 5.46
CA SER A 171 -11.82 22.50 5.04
C SER A 171 -13.08 21.78 4.58
N ALA A 172 -12.96 20.60 3.98
CA ALA A 172 -14.10 19.76 3.63
C ALA A 172 -14.92 19.36 4.86
N GLU A 173 -14.24 19.02 5.96
CA GLU A 173 -14.88 18.66 7.23
C GLU A 173 -15.61 19.87 7.84
N GLU A 174 -14.95 20.98 7.89
CA GLU A 174 -15.50 22.22 8.45
C GLU A 174 -16.76 22.69 7.69
N ASN A 175 -16.77 22.52 6.37
CA ASN A 175 -17.89 22.92 5.52
C ASN A 175 -19.03 21.89 5.44
N MET A 176 -18.75 20.60 5.63
CA MET A 176 -19.76 19.53 5.50
C MET A 176 -20.58 19.31 6.77
N GLY A 177 -20.13 19.79 7.92
CA GLY A 177 -20.74 19.50 9.21
C GLY A 177 -20.54 18.05 9.68
N ALA A 178 -20.71 17.80 10.96
CA ALA A 178 -20.37 16.56 11.64
C ALA A 178 -21.03 15.30 11.04
N ASN A 179 -22.28 15.38 10.57
CA ASN A 179 -23.03 14.24 10.06
C ASN A 179 -22.59 13.81 8.65
N GLN A 180 -22.02 14.69 7.85
CA GLN A 180 -21.62 14.38 6.49
C GLN A 180 -20.20 13.83 6.43
N PHE A 181 -19.33 14.24 7.31
CA PHE A 181 -18.00 13.66 7.45
C PHE A 181 -18.04 12.20 7.91
N ASN A 182 -19.12 11.76 8.46
CA ASN A 182 -19.33 10.36 8.86
C ASN A 182 -19.22 9.36 7.71
N GLY A 183 -19.04 9.82 6.48
CA GLY A 183 -18.59 9.02 5.34
C GLY A 183 -19.48 7.85 4.96
N ALA A 184 -20.61 7.68 5.61
CA ALA A 184 -21.51 6.55 5.34
C ALA A 184 -22.24 6.69 4.00
N THR A 185 -22.48 7.90 3.57
CA THR A 185 -23.30 8.20 2.39
C THR A 185 -22.51 8.78 1.20
N ASN A 186 -21.41 9.44 1.47
CA ASN A 186 -20.60 10.05 0.41
C ASN A 186 -19.15 9.57 0.58
N GLY A 187 -18.64 8.83 -0.36
CA GLY A 187 -17.24 8.40 -0.40
C GLY A 187 -16.21 9.54 -0.42
N ASN A 188 -16.65 10.75 -0.14
CA ASN A 188 -16.00 12.00 -0.45
C ASN A 188 -15.21 12.62 0.71
N THR A 189 -15.05 11.95 1.82
CA THR A 189 -14.62 12.61 3.04
C THR A 189 -13.22 12.26 3.48
N THR A 190 -12.35 11.86 2.58
CA THR A 190 -11.16 11.16 3.03
C THR A 190 -9.82 11.68 2.55
N SER A 191 -9.76 12.66 1.69
CA SER A 191 -8.48 13.29 1.44
C SER A 191 -8.62 14.62 0.71
N ASN A 192 -8.18 15.66 1.34
CA ASN A 192 -7.82 16.92 0.71
C ASN A 192 -6.31 17.00 0.70
N GLY A 193 -5.70 16.64 -0.39
CA GLY A 193 -4.27 16.71 -0.57
C GLY A 193 -3.90 16.17 -1.94
N ASN A 194 -2.98 16.83 -2.60
CA ASN A 194 -2.50 16.40 -3.90
C ASN A 194 -1.86 15.04 -3.82
N LEU A 195 -2.16 14.20 -4.79
CA LEU A 195 -1.48 12.93 -4.98
C LEU A 195 -0.30 13.13 -5.92
N TYR A 196 0.84 12.57 -5.59
CA TYR A 196 2.01 12.60 -6.44
C TYR A 196 1.92 11.50 -7.48
N LEU A 197 1.90 11.87 -8.76
CA LEU A 197 2.08 10.91 -9.85
C LEU A 197 3.56 10.69 -10.13
N PHE A 198 4.31 11.79 -10.19
CA PHE A 198 5.76 11.76 -10.41
C PHE A 198 6.44 12.78 -9.52
N ARG A 199 7.54 12.38 -8.89
CA ARG A 199 8.40 13.26 -8.12
C ARG A 199 9.87 12.86 -8.20
N LEU A 200 10.74 13.80 -7.83
CA LEU A 200 12.18 13.68 -7.99
C LEU A 200 12.78 12.41 -7.34
N ALA A 201 12.23 11.97 -6.22
CA ALA A 201 12.68 10.74 -5.55
C ALA A 201 12.55 9.50 -6.45
N GLU A 202 11.44 9.38 -7.19
CA GLU A 202 11.27 8.30 -8.16
C GLU A 202 12.32 8.37 -9.27
N THR A 203 12.65 9.58 -9.75
CA THR A 203 13.68 9.76 -10.76
C THR A 203 15.06 9.27 -10.29
N TYR A 204 15.43 9.56 -9.04
CA TYR A 204 16.66 9.03 -8.46
C TYR A 204 16.65 7.50 -8.40
N LEU A 205 15.55 6.91 -7.96
CA LEU A 205 15.43 5.44 -7.84
C LEU A 205 15.40 4.74 -9.21
N LEU A 206 14.78 5.34 -10.23
CA LEU A 206 14.88 4.85 -11.62
C LEU A 206 16.31 4.95 -12.16
N ARG A 207 17.03 6.01 -11.83
CA ARG A 207 18.44 6.15 -12.22
C ARG A 207 19.33 5.12 -11.49
N ALA A 208 19.07 4.85 -10.22
CA ALA A 208 19.73 3.79 -9.48
C ALA A 208 19.52 2.41 -10.15
N GLU A 209 18.30 2.09 -10.53
CA GLU A 209 18.00 0.86 -11.28
C GLU A 209 18.78 0.81 -12.61
N ALA A 210 18.76 1.90 -13.38
CA ALA A 210 19.47 1.94 -14.66
C ALA A 210 20.98 1.71 -14.50
N LYS A 211 21.60 2.28 -13.46
CA LYS A 211 22.99 2.02 -13.12
C LYS A 211 23.23 0.57 -12.70
N PHE A 212 22.33 0.03 -11.87
CA PHE A 212 22.41 -1.38 -11.44
C PHE A 212 22.38 -2.33 -12.65
N TYR A 213 21.44 -2.16 -13.58
CA TYR A 213 21.36 -2.99 -14.78
C TYR A 213 22.60 -2.90 -15.69
N GLN A 214 23.38 -1.83 -15.56
CA GLN A 214 24.68 -1.66 -16.24
C GLN A 214 25.85 -2.26 -15.46
N GLY A 215 25.62 -2.96 -14.34
CA GLY A 215 26.64 -3.50 -13.46
C GLY A 215 27.34 -2.47 -12.57
N ARG A 216 26.77 -1.27 -12.43
CA ARG A 216 27.32 -0.12 -11.68
C ARG A 216 26.65 0.02 -10.31
N ALA A 217 26.64 -1.07 -9.53
CA ALA A 217 25.91 -1.15 -8.27
C ALA A 217 26.40 -0.16 -7.20
N ALA A 218 27.68 0.21 -7.18
CA ALA A 218 28.19 1.24 -6.27
C ALA A 218 27.66 2.64 -6.61
N GLU A 219 27.60 2.99 -7.89
CA GLU A 219 27.02 4.27 -8.31
C GLU A 219 25.48 4.29 -8.15
N ALA A 220 24.83 3.14 -8.24
CA ALA A 220 23.41 3.03 -7.90
C ALA A 220 23.15 3.31 -6.42
N ALA A 221 24.07 2.87 -5.54
CA ALA A 221 23.99 3.14 -4.11
C ALA A 221 24.06 4.65 -3.79
N GLU A 222 24.80 5.44 -4.55
CA GLU A 222 24.85 6.90 -4.38
C GLU A 222 23.45 7.52 -4.53
N ASP A 223 22.69 7.13 -5.56
CA ASP A 223 21.35 7.64 -5.80
C ASP A 223 20.35 7.20 -4.70
N VAL A 224 20.44 5.95 -4.25
CA VAL A 224 19.65 5.45 -3.13
C VAL A 224 19.97 6.23 -1.85
N ASN A 225 21.25 6.49 -1.59
CA ASN A 225 21.70 7.20 -0.41
C ASN A 225 21.22 8.67 -0.36
N ILE A 226 21.02 9.32 -1.50
CA ILE A 226 20.41 10.67 -1.54
C ILE A 226 19.02 10.65 -0.87
N ILE A 227 18.21 9.65 -1.19
CA ILE A 227 16.87 9.47 -0.59
C ILE A 227 16.99 9.17 0.90
N ARG A 228 17.90 8.26 1.26
CA ARG A 228 18.12 7.85 2.65
C ARG A 228 18.65 8.98 3.53
N GLN A 229 19.57 9.78 3.01
CA GLN A 229 20.07 10.98 3.72
C GLN A 229 18.96 11.99 4.00
N ARG A 230 18.09 12.24 3.01
CA ARG A 230 16.93 13.11 3.19
C ARG A 230 15.99 12.58 4.27
N ALA A 231 15.81 11.27 4.35
CA ALA A 231 14.98 10.61 5.35
C ALA A 231 15.67 10.45 6.72
N HIS A 232 16.91 10.90 6.88
CA HIS A 232 17.74 10.72 8.07
C HIS A 232 17.98 9.26 8.44
N ALA A 233 17.91 8.33 7.47
CA ALA A 233 18.23 6.94 7.69
C ALA A 233 19.71 6.78 8.11
N GLN A 234 20.00 5.91 9.06
CA GLN A 234 21.37 5.69 9.56
C GLN A 234 22.17 4.80 8.61
N LYS A 235 21.53 3.77 8.06
CA LYS A 235 22.21 2.84 7.17
C LYS A 235 22.38 3.47 5.78
N MET A 236 23.65 3.64 5.37
CA MET A 236 24.01 3.99 3.99
C MET A 236 24.60 2.76 3.30
N PHE A 237 24.37 2.67 2.00
CA PHE A 237 24.86 1.57 1.18
C PHE A 237 26.17 1.94 0.48
N THR A 238 27.13 1.02 0.45
CA THR A 238 28.33 1.14 -0.41
C THR A 238 28.09 0.54 -1.80
N THR A 239 27.20 -0.42 -1.85
CA THR A 239 26.69 -1.05 -3.07
C THR A 239 25.26 -1.50 -2.82
N VAL A 240 24.47 -1.71 -3.86
CA VAL A 240 23.08 -2.15 -3.75
C VAL A 240 22.79 -3.33 -4.65
N THR A 241 21.87 -4.17 -4.21
CA THR A 241 21.17 -5.16 -5.03
C THR A 241 19.91 -4.55 -5.61
N ILE A 242 19.25 -5.25 -6.54
CA ILE A 242 17.93 -4.85 -7.02
C ILE A 242 16.89 -4.91 -5.89
N GLY A 243 17.05 -5.81 -4.93
CA GLY A 243 16.21 -5.90 -3.74
C GLY A 243 16.30 -4.66 -2.87
N ASP A 244 17.51 -4.14 -2.63
CA ASP A 244 17.72 -2.90 -1.86
C ASP A 244 17.04 -1.70 -2.54
N ILE A 245 17.14 -1.60 -3.87
CA ILE A 245 16.47 -0.54 -4.63
C ILE A 245 14.95 -0.70 -4.56
N ALA A 246 14.42 -1.91 -4.73
CA ALA A 246 12.99 -2.19 -4.64
C ALA A 246 12.44 -1.91 -3.23
N ASP A 247 13.20 -2.18 -2.18
CA ASP A 247 12.82 -1.88 -0.80
C ASP A 247 12.91 -0.38 -0.50
N GLU A 248 13.90 0.35 -1.07
CA GLU A 248 13.94 1.80 -0.95
C GLU A 248 12.76 2.46 -1.68
N ARG A 249 12.37 1.94 -2.85
CA ARG A 249 11.14 2.35 -3.53
C ARG A 249 9.90 2.10 -2.66
N ALA A 250 9.83 0.96 -1.97
CA ALA A 250 8.74 0.66 -1.05
C ALA A 250 8.68 1.66 0.12
N ARG A 251 9.81 2.00 0.73
CA ARG A 251 9.89 3.00 1.82
C ARG A 251 9.46 4.38 1.34
N GLU A 252 9.99 4.80 0.20
CA GLU A 252 9.87 6.17 -0.29
C GLU A 252 8.57 6.44 -1.03
N LEU A 253 8.13 5.50 -1.87
CA LEU A 253 7.03 5.68 -2.81
C LEU A 253 5.75 4.92 -2.38
N TYR A 254 5.64 4.57 -1.09
CA TYR A 254 4.42 3.98 -0.56
C TYR A 254 3.22 4.86 -0.88
N LEU A 255 2.15 4.26 -1.43
CA LEU A 255 0.93 4.91 -1.94
C LEU A 255 1.12 5.79 -3.19
N GLU A 256 2.31 5.91 -3.71
CA GLU A 256 2.60 6.67 -4.93
C GLU A 256 2.94 5.74 -6.10
N GLU A 257 3.60 4.62 -5.81
CA GLU A 257 4.00 3.61 -6.79
C GLU A 257 2.99 2.46 -6.91
N TRP A 258 2.73 2.04 -8.12
CA TRP A 258 1.99 0.82 -8.43
C TRP A 258 2.92 -0.39 -8.36
N ARG A 259 3.11 -0.94 -7.16
CA ARG A 259 4.10 -1.97 -6.87
C ARG A 259 4.03 -3.20 -7.79
N GLN A 260 2.84 -3.66 -8.16
CA GLN A 260 2.71 -4.85 -8.98
C GLN A 260 3.23 -4.64 -10.42
N PRO A 261 2.86 -3.59 -11.17
CA PRO A 261 3.49 -3.27 -12.45
C PRO A 261 5.00 -3.04 -12.35
N GLU A 262 5.47 -2.40 -11.28
CA GLU A 262 6.90 -2.17 -11.08
C GLU A 262 7.68 -3.46 -10.87
N LEU A 263 7.19 -4.40 -10.09
CA LEU A 263 7.82 -5.71 -9.93
C LEU A 263 7.84 -6.51 -11.24
N THR A 264 6.80 -6.40 -12.05
CA THR A 264 6.76 -7.01 -13.39
C THR A 264 7.83 -6.40 -14.29
N ARG A 265 7.94 -5.06 -14.30
CA ARG A 265 8.97 -4.33 -15.05
C ARG A 265 10.39 -4.70 -14.59
N ILE A 266 10.64 -4.74 -13.29
CA ILE A 266 11.93 -5.12 -12.72
C ILE A 266 12.29 -6.56 -13.13
N SER A 267 11.34 -7.49 -13.06
CA SER A 267 11.56 -8.88 -13.49
C SER A 267 12.00 -8.97 -14.96
N TRP A 268 11.35 -8.21 -15.83
CA TRP A 268 11.73 -8.09 -17.24
C TRP A 268 13.14 -7.47 -17.43
N CYS A 269 13.42 -6.38 -16.72
CA CYS A 269 14.71 -5.69 -16.83
C CYS A 269 15.87 -6.55 -16.32
N LEU A 270 15.68 -7.34 -15.27
CA LEU A 270 16.68 -8.31 -14.81
C LEU A 270 17.00 -9.34 -15.90
N ALA A 271 15.96 -9.91 -16.51
CA ALA A 271 16.16 -10.89 -17.61
C ALA A 271 16.88 -10.28 -18.82
N ARG A 272 16.63 -9.00 -19.10
CA ARG A 272 17.31 -8.27 -20.20
C ARG A 272 18.75 -7.91 -19.91
N SER A 273 19.06 -7.59 -18.67
CA SER A 273 20.40 -7.14 -18.25
C SER A 273 21.32 -8.28 -17.91
N GLY A 274 20.78 -9.46 -17.53
CA GLY A 274 21.54 -10.59 -17.02
C GLY A 274 22.18 -10.32 -15.64
N GLN A 275 21.80 -9.21 -14.95
CA GLN A 275 22.28 -8.95 -13.60
C GLN A 275 21.60 -9.90 -12.61
N PRO A 276 22.29 -10.34 -11.55
CA PRO A 276 21.70 -11.19 -10.52
C PRO A 276 20.71 -10.40 -9.65
N ASP A 277 19.74 -11.10 -9.11
CA ASP A 277 18.88 -10.57 -8.05
C ASP A 277 19.62 -10.55 -6.68
N GLU A 278 18.90 -10.15 -5.62
CA GLU A 278 19.44 -10.10 -4.26
C GLU A 278 19.76 -11.48 -3.67
N TRP A 279 19.32 -12.55 -4.30
CA TRP A 279 19.64 -13.95 -3.93
C TRP A 279 20.72 -14.57 -4.80
N GLY A 280 21.29 -13.79 -5.74
CA GLY A 280 22.37 -14.23 -6.64
C GLY A 280 21.90 -14.99 -7.88
N GLU A 281 20.59 -15.00 -8.17
CA GLU A 281 20.06 -15.69 -9.34
C GLU A 281 19.90 -14.77 -10.54
N THR A 282 20.09 -15.33 -11.73
CA THR A 282 19.95 -14.64 -13.01
C THR A 282 18.77 -15.21 -13.80
N TYR A 283 18.21 -14.39 -14.67
CA TYR A 283 17.04 -14.70 -15.48
C TYR A 283 17.34 -14.43 -16.96
N ASP A 284 16.56 -15.07 -17.83
CA ASP A 284 16.53 -14.80 -19.27
C ASP A 284 15.09 -14.53 -19.75
N LEU A 285 14.95 -14.19 -21.02
CA LEU A 285 13.63 -13.87 -21.61
C LEU A 285 12.66 -15.07 -21.66
N ASN A 286 13.13 -16.29 -21.40
CA ASN A 286 12.28 -17.49 -21.33
C ASN A 286 11.85 -17.80 -19.90
N THR A 287 12.48 -17.16 -18.90
CA THR A 287 12.27 -17.47 -17.47
C THR A 287 11.73 -16.31 -16.66
N TRP A 288 11.71 -15.10 -17.20
CA TRP A 288 11.32 -13.88 -16.49
C TRP A 288 9.88 -13.89 -15.93
N ASP A 289 9.01 -14.69 -16.52
CA ASP A 289 7.58 -14.78 -16.16
C ASP A 289 7.19 -16.15 -15.61
N LYS A 290 8.16 -17.02 -15.32
CA LYS A 290 7.87 -18.36 -14.82
C LYS A 290 7.30 -18.34 -13.42
N GLN A 291 6.30 -19.21 -13.24
CA GLN A 291 5.77 -19.61 -11.94
C GLN A 291 6.33 -20.98 -11.61
N SER A 292 6.76 -21.19 -10.37
CA SER A 292 7.40 -22.46 -9.98
C SER A 292 6.50 -23.36 -9.13
N GLY A 293 5.20 -23.31 -9.30
CA GLY A 293 4.26 -24.16 -8.57
C GLY A 293 4.31 -23.92 -7.06
N THR A 294 4.66 -24.94 -6.28
CA THR A 294 4.76 -24.86 -4.81
C THR A 294 6.14 -24.47 -4.28
N ASP A 295 7.15 -24.41 -5.13
CA ASP A 295 8.49 -24.01 -4.72
C ASP A 295 8.62 -22.49 -4.61
N LEU A 296 8.60 -21.97 -3.38
CA LEU A 296 8.74 -20.55 -3.09
C LEU A 296 10.12 -19.98 -3.45
N ASN A 297 11.11 -20.83 -3.71
CA ASN A 297 12.45 -20.44 -4.10
C ASN A 297 12.66 -20.46 -5.61
N GLY A 298 11.74 -21.04 -6.36
CA GLY A 298 11.80 -21.10 -7.81
C GLY A 298 11.05 -19.97 -8.50
N GLY A 299 10.95 -20.07 -9.83
CA GLY A 299 10.21 -19.12 -10.66
C GLY A 299 10.97 -17.84 -10.97
N SER A 300 10.26 -16.85 -11.48
CA SER A 300 10.81 -15.54 -11.85
C SER A 300 11.06 -14.66 -10.61
N TYR A 301 11.81 -13.60 -10.80
CA TYR A 301 12.01 -12.58 -9.75
C TYR A 301 10.70 -12.03 -9.22
N TRP A 302 9.76 -11.66 -10.09
CA TRP A 302 8.42 -11.22 -9.70
C TRP A 302 7.72 -12.23 -8.78
N TYR A 303 7.72 -13.51 -9.17
CA TYR A 303 7.07 -14.58 -8.41
C TYR A 303 7.70 -14.74 -7.03
N LYS A 304 9.04 -14.77 -6.95
CA LYS A 304 9.77 -14.87 -5.68
C LYS A 304 9.49 -13.72 -4.74
N ARG A 305 9.51 -12.49 -5.25
CA ARG A 305 9.20 -11.31 -4.42
C ARG A 305 7.76 -11.38 -3.89
N CYS A 306 6.80 -11.76 -4.72
CA CYS A 306 5.42 -11.91 -4.30
C CYS A 306 5.24 -13.01 -3.27
N THR A 307 5.82 -14.19 -3.46
CA THR A 307 5.63 -15.32 -2.54
C THR A 307 6.38 -15.17 -1.22
N ARG A 308 7.55 -14.55 -1.24
CA ARG A 308 8.36 -14.34 -0.02
C ARG A 308 7.85 -13.19 0.84
N TYR A 309 7.27 -12.15 0.25
CA TYR A 309 6.98 -10.89 0.93
C TYR A 309 5.50 -10.51 1.00
N ASN A 310 4.60 -11.39 0.58
CA ASN A 310 3.16 -11.13 0.63
C ASN A 310 2.51 -11.43 1.98
N ILE A 311 3.24 -12.02 2.93
CA ILE A 311 2.69 -12.33 4.24
C ILE A 311 2.31 -11.04 4.95
N PHE A 312 1.01 -10.82 5.13
CA PHE A 312 0.47 -9.67 5.83
C PHE A 312 -0.07 -10.03 7.23
N ASN A 313 -0.19 -11.29 7.53
CA ASN A 313 -0.74 -11.77 8.78
C ASN A 313 0.34 -12.41 9.64
N HIS A 314 1.08 -11.56 10.31
CA HIS A 314 1.87 -11.94 11.46
C HIS A 314 1.07 -11.64 12.73
N GLY A 315 1.11 -12.57 13.68
CA GLY A 315 0.38 -12.45 14.93
C GLY A 315 -1.07 -12.95 14.80
N THR A 316 -1.95 -12.35 15.57
CA THR A 316 -3.34 -12.76 15.64
C THR A 316 -4.13 -12.32 14.42
N ILE A 317 -4.72 -13.30 13.74
CA ILE A 317 -5.50 -13.07 12.53
C ILE A 317 -6.93 -13.50 12.78
N VAL A 318 -7.83 -12.52 12.73
CA VAL A 318 -9.28 -12.75 12.73
C VAL A 318 -9.86 -11.92 11.60
N SER A 319 -10.67 -12.56 10.77
CA SER A 319 -11.44 -11.89 9.74
C SER A 319 -12.72 -12.68 9.50
N GLY A 320 -13.82 -11.97 9.29
CA GLY A 320 -15.07 -12.57 8.81
C GLY A 320 -15.03 -12.96 7.33
N ARG A 321 -13.87 -12.78 6.66
CA ARG A 321 -13.68 -13.11 5.25
C ARG A 321 -12.71 -14.27 5.11
N GLU A 322 -12.95 -15.09 4.09
CA GLU A 322 -11.98 -16.12 3.70
C GLU A 322 -10.67 -15.46 3.24
N LEU A 323 -9.56 -15.94 3.80
CA LEU A 323 -8.21 -15.49 3.46
C LEU A 323 -7.59 -16.50 2.50
N ASN A 324 -7.41 -16.12 1.26
CA ASN A 324 -6.86 -16.97 0.23
C ASN A 324 -5.57 -16.36 -0.33
N TYR A 325 -4.45 -17.05 -0.07
CA TYR A 325 -3.14 -16.68 -0.62
C TYR A 325 -2.92 -17.41 -1.93
N ARG A 326 -3.00 -16.68 -3.01
CA ARG A 326 -2.78 -17.24 -4.33
C ARG A 326 -1.99 -16.27 -5.18
N VAL A 327 -0.86 -16.74 -5.69
CA VAL A 327 -0.05 -16.06 -6.71
C VAL A 327 -0.09 -16.92 -7.96
N ASP A 328 -0.44 -16.32 -9.08
CA ASP A 328 -0.59 -16.99 -10.38
C ASP A 328 0.06 -16.14 -11.47
N LYS A 329 0.58 -16.77 -12.52
CA LYS A 329 1.23 -16.11 -13.66
C LYS A 329 0.33 -15.01 -14.27
N ARG A 330 -0.98 -15.17 -14.26
CA ARG A 330 -1.90 -14.13 -14.74
C ARG A 330 -1.76 -12.80 -14.02
N ASN A 331 -1.29 -12.82 -12.76
CA ASN A 331 -1.11 -11.61 -11.95
C ASN A 331 0.08 -10.75 -12.38
N LEU A 332 0.92 -11.21 -13.32
CA LEU A 332 1.95 -10.37 -13.94
C LEU A 332 1.35 -9.14 -14.62
N PHE A 333 0.22 -9.32 -15.27
CA PHE A 333 -0.47 -8.25 -15.99
C PHE A 333 -1.91 -8.11 -15.50
N TRP A 334 -2.47 -6.95 -15.68
CA TRP A 334 -3.90 -6.74 -15.50
C TRP A 334 -4.65 -7.17 -16.77
N PRO A 335 -5.96 -7.49 -16.67
CA PRO A 335 -6.74 -7.80 -17.85
C PRO A 335 -6.85 -6.58 -18.76
N VAL A 336 -6.75 -6.80 -20.05
CA VAL A 336 -7.11 -5.76 -21.03
C VAL A 336 -8.62 -5.54 -20.95
N PRO A 337 -9.13 -4.31 -20.76
CA PRO A 337 -10.55 -4.05 -20.69
C PRO A 337 -11.27 -4.51 -21.96
N ASN A 338 -12.41 -5.22 -21.82
CA ASN A 338 -13.18 -5.68 -22.96
C ASN A 338 -13.58 -4.54 -23.91
N SER A 339 -13.85 -3.35 -23.38
CA SER A 339 -14.12 -2.16 -24.19
C SER A 339 -12.95 -1.79 -25.11
N ALA A 340 -11.72 -1.97 -24.67
CA ALA A 340 -10.53 -1.74 -25.50
C ALA A 340 -10.39 -2.82 -26.58
N ILE A 341 -10.66 -4.09 -26.23
CA ILE A 341 -10.62 -5.21 -27.19
C ILE A 341 -11.69 -5.02 -28.28
N THR A 342 -12.92 -4.71 -27.90
CA THR A 342 -14.04 -4.57 -28.84
C THR A 342 -13.97 -3.27 -29.66
N ALA A 343 -13.38 -2.22 -29.14
CA ALA A 343 -13.18 -0.96 -29.88
C ALA A 343 -12.05 -1.05 -30.92
N ASN A 344 -11.14 -2.01 -30.78
CA ASN A 344 -10.02 -2.18 -31.70
C ASN A 344 -10.41 -3.01 -32.92
N ILE A 345 -11.06 -2.38 -33.86
CA ILE A 345 -11.54 -3.02 -35.11
C ILE A 345 -10.44 -3.17 -36.18
N GLY A 346 -9.31 -2.54 -36.01
CA GLY A 346 -8.22 -2.52 -36.99
C GLY A 346 -7.33 -3.75 -36.96
N ALA A 347 -7.18 -4.38 -35.80
CA ALA A 347 -6.43 -5.62 -35.59
C ALA A 347 -6.91 -6.30 -34.31
N PRO A 348 -6.85 -7.64 -34.23
CA PRO A 348 -7.23 -8.34 -33.01
C PRO A 348 -6.28 -7.94 -31.86
N LEU A 349 -6.87 -7.52 -30.75
CA LEU A 349 -6.14 -7.22 -29.53
C LEU A 349 -6.22 -8.43 -28.59
N ARG A 350 -5.08 -9.01 -28.25
CA ARG A 350 -5.01 -10.19 -27.40
C ARG A 350 -5.26 -9.84 -25.94
N GLN A 351 -6.08 -10.63 -25.28
CA GLN A 351 -6.24 -10.59 -23.81
C GLN A 351 -4.99 -11.16 -23.13
N ASN A 352 -4.66 -10.67 -21.94
CA ASN A 352 -3.56 -11.19 -21.16
C ASN A 352 -3.83 -12.61 -20.63
N TYR A 353 -2.77 -13.39 -20.49
CA TYR A 353 -2.82 -14.78 -20.04
C TYR A 353 -3.66 -14.97 -18.76
N GLY A 354 -4.50 -16.01 -18.77
CA GLY A 354 -5.30 -16.43 -17.63
C GLY A 354 -6.58 -15.64 -17.37
N TYR A 355 -6.91 -14.68 -18.23
CA TYR A 355 -8.17 -13.93 -18.20
C TYR A 355 -9.14 -14.44 -19.27
N ASP A 356 -10.45 -14.23 -19.04
CA ASP A 356 -11.49 -14.60 -19.97
C ASP A 356 -11.28 -13.93 -21.33
N GLY A 357 -11.36 -14.71 -22.40
CA GLY A 357 -11.08 -14.24 -23.75
C GLY A 357 -9.60 -14.28 -24.16
N TYR A 358 -8.73 -14.86 -23.34
CA TYR A 358 -7.37 -15.16 -23.77
C TYR A 358 -7.36 -16.19 -24.90
N ASP A 359 -6.64 -15.88 -25.97
CA ASP A 359 -6.53 -16.74 -27.15
C ASP A 359 -5.08 -16.71 -27.68
N ASP A 360 -4.42 -17.85 -27.62
CA ASP A 360 -3.03 -18.01 -28.09
C ASP A 360 -2.88 -17.83 -29.60
N SER A 361 -3.94 -17.98 -30.37
CA SER A 361 -3.93 -17.83 -31.84
C SER A 361 -3.80 -16.36 -32.26
N VAL A 362 -4.15 -15.42 -31.39
CA VAL A 362 -3.97 -13.98 -31.66
C VAL A 362 -2.46 -13.65 -31.58
N PRO A 363 -1.87 -13.13 -32.67
CA PRO A 363 -0.44 -12.88 -32.72
C PRO A 363 0.01 -11.85 -31.68
N MET A 364 1.20 -12.08 -31.10
CA MET A 364 1.93 -11.10 -30.33
C MET A 364 3.08 -10.55 -31.15
N PHE A 365 3.20 -9.24 -31.18
CA PHE A 365 4.32 -8.55 -31.80
C PHE A 365 5.33 -8.14 -30.73
N THR A 366 6.62 -8.24 -31.05
CA THR A 366 7.72 -7.88 -30.14
C THR A 366 8.12 -6.42 -30.28
N ASN A 367 7.73 -5.80 -31.37
CA ASN A 367 7.95 -4.37 -31.66
C ASN A 367 6.77 -3.80 -32.47
N TRP A 368 6.70 -2.49 -32.54
CA TRP A 368 5.59 -1.82 -33.21
C TRP A 368 5.75 -1.85 -34.75
N GLU A 369 6.97 -1.96 -35.26
CA GLU A 369 7.24 -2.07 -36.70
C GLU A 369 6.62 -3.36 -37.27
N GLU A 370 6.74 -4.47 -36.56
CA GLU A 370 6.08 -5.72 -36.95
C GLU A 370 4.55 -5.57 -36.94
N ALA A 371 4.02 -4.88 -35.94
CA ALA A 371 2.57 -4.68 -35.80
C ALA A 371 1.99 -3.84 -36.97
N VAL A 372 2.70 -2.81 -37.44
CA VAL A 372 2.25 -1.98 -38.55
C VAL A 372 2.68 -2.52 -39.89
N GLY A 373 3.76 -3.28 -39.98
CA GLY A 373 4.27 -3.88 -41.24
C GLY A 373 3.41 -5.01 -41.74
N GLY A 374 2.81 -5.81 -40.84
CA GLY A 374 1.92 -6.92 -41.22
C GLY A 374 0.59 -6.50 -41.89
N GLY A 375 0.22 -5.22 -41.78
CA GLY A 375 -0.98 -4.68 -42.48
C GLY A 375 -0.70 -4.07 -43.87
N GLY A 376 0.58 -3.98 -44.25
CA GLY A 376 0.99 -3.24 -45.47
C GLY A 376 1.03 -4.04 -46.76
N GLU A 377 1.17 -5.33 -46.71
CA GLU A 377 1.33 -6.14 -47.96
C GLU A 377 0.03 -6.55 -48.62
N GLU A 378 -1.10 -6.63 -47.92
CA GLU A 378 -2.38 -6.98 -48.58
C GLU A 378 -3.08 -5.85 -49.30
N LYS A 379 -2.69 -4.58 -49.05
CA LYS A 379 -3.29 -3.40 -49.74
C LYS A 379 -2.65 -3.06 -51.10
N LYS A 380 -1.61 -3.76 -51.51
CA LYS A 380 -0.97 -3.56 -52.83
C LYS A 380 -1.35 -4.55 -53.90
N LYS A 381 -2.35 -5.43 -53.63
CA LYS A 381 -2.83 -6.41 -54.61
C LYS A 381 -4.34 -6.29 -54.87
N LYS A 382 -4.86 -5.09 -54.91
CA LYS A 382 -6.17 -4.84 -55.56
C LYS A 382 -6.12 -3.57 -56.40
#